data_5b79fc1fcf71d3f4dfc919ca64b6f77a
#
_entry.id   5b79fc1fcf71d3f4dfc919ca64b6f77a
#
_cell.length_a   1.000
_cell.length_b   1.000
_cell.length_c   1.000
_cell.angle_alpha   90.00
_cell.angle_beta   90.00
_cell.angle_gamma   90.00
#
_symmetry.space_group_name_H-M   'P 1'
#
loop_
_entity.id
_entity.type
_entity.pdbx_description
1 polymer ?
#
loop_
_entity_poly.entity_id
_entity_poly.type
_entity_poly.pdbx_seq_one_letter_code
_entity_poly.pdbx_strand_id
1 'polypeptide(L)'
;MKRVPHTTPPVWPKIPAGRFAATIRSDSPGGCAIALLGLPDDTGVKLNQGRPGAKGGPAAFRAALARYGSASPDLPWVFDAGDVKPRRNLEETHRRVTAATTVLLDAGLFPIAIGGGHDLTFPFVRAVAQKHPKLAGLYFDAHLDVRETAGSGMPFRKLVKECGVSALHLHGFRPLVNSPAHLKWFRKHGGKTYADWTRLALPRARDLFVSFDLDVLDAAYAPGVSALNPAGWNVSLAGTWVRACGEDRRVHCFDLMELNPRFDPEGRTARIAAHLFLTFLSGFASRP
;
A
#
# COMPACT_ATOMS: atom_id res chain seq x y z
N MET A 1 7.44 23.30 -3.91
CA MET A 1 8.05 21.96 -3.99
C MET A 1 8.58 21.73 -5.40
N LYS A 2 9.72 21.03 -5.57
CA LYS A 2 10.13 20.54 -6.90
C LYS A 2 9.05 19.60 -7.45
N ARG A 3 8.81 19.63 -8.76
CA ARG A 3 7.88 18.67 -9.40
C ARG A 3 8.30 17.25 -9.04
N VAL A 4 7.34 16.41 -8.65
CA VAL A 4 7.59 14.99 -8.35
C VAL A 4 8.11 14.30 -9.62
N PRO A 5 9.33 13.73 -9.58
CA PRO A 5 9.95 13.19 -10.78
C PRO A 5 9.23 11.95 -11.27
N HIS A 6 9.28 11.73 -12.58
CA HIS A 6 8.74 10.53 -13.23
C HIS A 6 7.24 10.30 -13.07
N THR A 7 6.46 11.32 -12.67
CA THR A 7 5.01 11.21 -12.55
C THR A 7 4.26 11.83 -13.73
N THR A 8 3.05 11.33 -13.96
CA THR A 8 2.00 12.01 -14.74
C THR A 8 1.01 12.65 -13.79
N PRO A 9 0.36 13.77 -14.16
CA PRO A 9 -0.75 14.30 -13.38
C PRO A 9 -1.82 13.24 -13.11
N PRO A 10 -2.50 13.30 -11.94
CA PRO A 10 -3.58 12.38 -11.65
C PRO A 10 -4.76 12.63 -12.59
N VAL A 11 -5.44 11.54 -12.95
CA VAL A 11 -6.67 11.61 -13.72
C VAL A 11 -7.84 11.27 -12.80
N TRP A 12 -8.71 12.25 -12.56
CA TRP A 12 -9.92 12.08 -11.74
C TRP A 12 -11.15 12.06 -12.65
N PRO A 13 -12.17 11.26 -12.34
CA PRO A 13 -13.47 11.41 -12.96
C PRO A 13 -14.11 12.74 -12.51
N LYS A 14 -15.24 13.10 -13.12
CA LYS A 14 -16.03 14.25 -12.62
C LYS A 14 -16.40 14.02 -11.16
N ILE A 15 -15.94 14.90 -10.29
CA ILE A 15 -16.19 14.83 -8.85
C ILE A 15 -17.38 15.73 -8.52
N PRO A 16 -18.48 15.18 -7.97
CA PRO A 16 -19.60 16.01 -7.50
C PRO A 16 -19.18 16.87 -6.30
N ALA A 17 -19.83 18.02 -6.14
CA ALA A 17 -19.64 18.85 -4.95
C ALA A 17 -19.95 18.08 -3.66
N GLY A 18 -19.24 18.39 -2.57
CA GLY A 18 -19.42 17.74 -1.26
C GLY A 18 -18.83 16.33 -1.16
N ARG A 19 -18.05 15.89 -2.13
CA ARG A 19 -17.28 14.66 -2.04
C ARG A 19 -15.89 14.91 -1.45
N PHE A 20 -15.36 13.95 -0.69
CA PHE A 20 -14.00 14.05 -0.13
C PHE A 20 -12.95 14.32 -1.22
N ALA A 21 -13.05 13.67 -2.36
CA ALA A 21 -12.10 13.87 -3.46
C ALA A 21 -12.06 15.30 -4.00
N ALA A 22 -13.10 16.11 -3.78
CA ALA A 22 -13.08 17.52 -4.16
C ALA A 22 -12.15 18.39 -3.30
N THR A 23 -11.68 17.88 -2.15
CA THR A 23 -10.72 18.56 -1.27
C THR A 23 -9.26 18.17 -1.60
N ILE A 24 -9.04 17.17 -2.45
CA ILE A 24 -7.70 16.70 -2.84
C ILE A 24 -7.07 17.73 -3.78
N ARG A 25 -5.83 18.09 -3.49
CA ARG A 25 -5.04 19.03 -4.31
C ARG A 25 -4.12 18.26 -5.25
N SER A 26 -3.95 18.73 -6.46
CA SER A 26 -3.02 18.16 -7.45
C SER A 26 -2.03 19.18 -8.06
N ASP A 27 -2.23 20.45 -7.76
CA ASP A 27 -1.40 21.57 -8.22
C ASP A 27 -0.25 21.87 -7.26
N SER A 28 -0.54 21.89 -5.96
CA SER A 28 0.41 22.24 -4.91
C SER A 28 0.19 21.43 -3.63
N PRO A 29 1.26 20.98 -2.95
CA PRO A 29 1.18 20.31 -1.66
C PRO A 29 0.99 21.26 -0.47
N GLY A 30 0.94 22.59 -0.69
CA GLY A 30 0.88 23.55 0.41
C GLY A 30 -0.28 23.29 1.37
N GLY A 31 0.03 23.12 2.67
CA GLY A 31 -0.94 22.79 3.71
C GLY A 31 -1.40 21.33 3.74
N CYS A 32 -0.94 20.46 2.82
CA CYS A 32 -1.23 19.03 2.86
C CYS A 32 -0.30 18.32 3.85
N ALA A 33 -0.83 17.34 4.57
CA ALA A 33 -0.05 16.44 5.43
C ALA A 33 0.27 15.11 4.71
N ILE A 34 -0.58 14.72 3.77
CA ILE A 34 -0.54 13.43 3.08
C ILE A 34 -0.19 13.64 1.60
N ALA A 35 0.63 12.76 1.06
CA ALA A 35 0.82 12.62 -0.40
C ALA A 35 0.26 11.29 -0.88
N LEU A 36 -0.63 11.33 -1.87
CA LEU A 36 -1.13 10.17 -2.59
C LEU A 36 -0.27 9.95 -3.84
N LEU A 37 0.23 8.74 -4.05
CA LEU A 37 1.06 8.36 -5.19
C LEU A 37 0.50 7.09 -5.85
N GLY A 38 0.16 7.15 -7.14
CA GLY A 38 -0.26 5.98 -7.89
C GLY A 38 0.93 5.23 -8.49
N LEU A 39 0.89 3.90 -8.43
CA LEU A 39 1.93 2.99 -8.92
C LEU A 39 1.33 2.02 -9.97
N PRO A 40 1.06 2.46 -11.21
CA PRO A 40 0.32 1.68 -12.22
C PRO A 40 1.21 0.70 -12.98
N ASP A 41 1.78 -0.29 -12.29
CA ASP A 41 2.58 -1.37 -12.90
C ASP A 41 2.13 -2.74 -12.40
N ASP A 42 1.98 -3.70 -13.31
CA ASP A 42 1.70 -5.10 -13.00
C ASP A 42 2.74 -6.05 -13.62
N THR A 43 3.93 -5.53 -13.92
CA THR A 43 5.04 -6.32 -14.47
C THR A 43 5.46 -7.40 -13.47
N GLY A 44 5.55 -7.05 -12.19
CA GLY A 44 5.87 -8.01 -11.13
C GLY A 44 4.82 -9.11 -10.99
N VAL A 45 3.54 -8.78 -11.15
CA VAL A 45 2.44 -9.76 -11.14
C VAL A 45 2.59 -10.77 -12.28
N LYS A 46 2.91 -10.30 -13.49
CA LYS A 46 3.13 -11.17 -14.67
C LYS A 46 4.34 -12.08 -14.48
N LEU A 47 5.44 -11.55 -13.96
CA LEU A 47 6.64 -12.33 -13.66
C LEU A 47 6.37 -13.41 -12.60
N ASN A 48 5.45 -13.15 -11.69
CA ASN A 48 5.01 -14.08 -10.66
C ASN A 48 3.90 -15.05 -11.12
N GLN A 49 3.50 -14.98 -12.40
CA GLN A 49 2.40 -15.76 -12.99
C GLN A 49 1.03 -15.50 -12.34
N GLY A 50 0.86 -14.34 -11.71
CA GLY A 50 -0.42 -13.87 -11.18
C GLY A 50 -1.34 -13.32 -12.26
N ARG A 51 -2.58 -13.00 -11.91
CA ARG A 51 -3.59 -12.45 -12.83
C ARG A 51 -3.26 -10.98 -13.15
N PRO A 52 -2.91 -10.62 -14.40
CA PRO A 52 -2.55 -9.26 -14.76
C PRO A 52 -3.77 -8.33 -14.77
N GLY A 53 -3.55 -7.04 -14.54
CA GLY A 53 -4.59 -5.99 -14.55
C GLY A 53 -4.42 -4.97 -13.42
N ALA A 54 -3.60 -5.27 -12.42
CA ALA A 54 -3.37 -4.39 -11.28
C ALA A 54 -2.77 -3.01 -11.67
N LYS A 55 -2.16 -2.88 -12.85
CA LYS A 55 -1.75 -1.56 -13.39
C LYS A 55 -2.89 -0.54 -13.48
N GLY A 56 -4.15 -0.99 -13.55
CA GLY A 56 -5.34 -0.15 -13.51
C GLY A 56 -5.77 0.27 -12.09
N GLY A 57 -5.12 -0.25 -11.05
CA GLY A 57 -5.49 -0.04 -9.65
C GLY A 57 -5.59 1.44 -9.25
N PRO A 58 -4.58 2.29 -9.50
CA PRO A 58 -4.65 3.70 -9.11
C PRO A 58 -5.82 4.47 -9.74
N ALA A 59 -6.15 4.20 -11.00
CA ALA A 59 -7.28 4.82 -11.67
C ALA A 59 -8.62 4.34 -11.09
N ALA A 60 -8.77 3.03 -10.85
CA ALA A 60 -9.97 2.46 -10.24
C ALA A 60 -10.17 2.96 -8.81
N PHE A 61 -9.11 3.08 -8.04
CA PHE A 61 -9.13 3.68 -6.70
C PHE A 61 -9.66 5.11 -6.72
N ARG A 62 -9.13 5.98 -7.59
CA ARG A 62 -9.61 7.37 -7.72
C ARG A 62 -11.08 7.42 -8.13
N ALA A 63 -11.50 6.56 -9.06
CA ALA A 63 -12.89 6.46 -9.47
C ALA A 63 -13.82 6.03 -8.33
N ALA A 64 -13.38 5.13 -7.46
CA ALA A 64 -14.11 4.73 -6.27
C ALA A 64 -14.13 5.85 -5.22
N LEU A 65 -12.97 6.46 -4.92
CA LEU A 65 -12.83 7.53 -3.91
C LEU A 65 -13.66 8.77 -4.28
N ALA A 66 -13.80 9.09 -5.57
CA ALA A 66 -14.63 10.19 -6.06
C ALA A 66 -16.12 10.09 -5.65
N ARG A 67 -16.56 8.90 -5.22
CA ARG A 67 -17.95 8.67 -4.80
C ARG A 67 -18.16 8.80 -3.29
N TYR A 68 -17.07 8.86 -2.50
CA TYR A 68 -17.17 8.99 -1.04
C TYR A 68 -17.45 10.45 -0.65
N GLY A 69 -18.46 10.63 0.22
CA GLY A 69 -18.64 11.85 0.98
C GLY A 69 -17.71 11.85 2.19
N SER A 70 -17.55 13.00 2.82
CA SER A 70 -16.94 13.08 4.14
C SER A 70 -17.83 13.91 5.04
N ALA A 71 -18.40 13.28 6.03
CA ALA A 71 -19.07 13.97 7.14
C ALA A 71 -18.09 14.36 8.25
N SER A 72 -16.83 13.90 8.16
CA SER A 72 -15.77 14.28 9.09
C SER A 72 -15.02 15.48 8.55
N PRO A 73 -15.10 16.66 9.23
CA PRO A 73 -14.40 17.86 8.79
C PRO A 73 -12.88 17.80 8.99
N ASP A 74 -12.38 16.87 9.82
CA ASP A 74 -11.02 16.89 10.36
C ASP A 74 -10.05 15.97 9.62
N LEU A 75 -10.42 15.44 8.44
CA LEU A 75 -9.50 14.63 7.65
C LEU A 75 -8.36 15.50 7.11
N PRO A 76 -7.10 14.98 7.13
CA PRO A 76 -5.96 15.72 6.65
C PRO A 76 -6.08 16.03 5.16
N TRP A 77 -5.56 17.17 4.74
CA TRP A 77 -5.51 17.52 3.33
C TRP A 77 -4.51 16.61 2.62
N VAL A 78 -4.92 16.19 1.43
CA VAL A 78 -4.17 15.25 0.59
C VAL A 78 -3.68 15.96 -0.67
N PHE A 79 -2.40 15.80 -0.99
CA PHE A 79 -1.81 16.15 -2.27
C PHE A 79 -1.72 14.90 -3.14
N ASP A 80 -2.43 14.85 -4.27
CA ASP A 80 -2.28 13.78 -5.25
C ASP A 80 -1.12 14.08 -6.19
N ALA A 81 -0.01 13.40 -5.98
CA ALA A 81 1.22 13.53 -6.75
C ALA A 81 1.14 12.93 -8.16
N GLY A 82 0.04 12.28 -8.48
CA GLY A 82 -0.16 11.59 -9.75
C GLY A 82 0.40 10.17 -9.76
N ASP A 83 0.65 9.66 -10.96
CA ASP A 83 1.05 8.27 -11.19
C ASP A 83 2.49 8.19 -11.67
N VAL A 84 3.29 7.32 -11.04
CA VAL A 84 4.66 7.03 -11.51
C VAL A 84 4.59 6.35 -12.88
N LYS A 85 5.31 6.88 -13.86
CA LYS A 85 5.40 6.30 -15.22
C LYS A 85 6.19 4.99 -15.18
N PRO A 86 5.57 3.83 -15.41
CA PRO A 86 6.28 2.57 -15.43
C PRO A 86 7.22 2.46 -16.64
N ARG A 87 8.13 1.51 -16.59
CA ARG A 87 9.03 1.16 -17.70
C ARG A 87 8.92 -0.34 -17.99
N ARG A 88 9.47 -0.76 -19.14
CA ARG A 88 9.53 -2.18 -19.49
C ARG A 88 10.41 -2.98 -18.52
N ASN A 89 11.46 -2.35 -18.03
CA ASN A 89 12.34 -2.94 -17.02
C ASN A 89 11.80 -2.63 -15.63
N LEU A 90 11.53 -3.67 -14.85
CA LEU A 90 11.00 -3.59 -13.49
C LEU A 90 11.92 -2.76 -12.58
N GLU A 91 13.23 -2.96 -12.67
CA GLU A 91 14.20 -2.23 -11.86
C GLU A 91 14.20 -0.73 -12.15
N GLU A 92 14.00 -0.34 -13.40
CA GLU A 92 13.86 1.08 -13.77
C GLU A 92 12.57 1.67 -13.20
N THR A 93 11.45 0.92 -13.23
CA THR A 93 10.21 1.33 -12.55
C THR A 93 10.48 1.51 -11.06
N HIS A 94 11.15 0.57 -10.43
CA HIS A 94 11.52 0.63 -9.00
C HIS A 94 12.38 1.87 -8.68
N ARG A 95 13.36 2.21 -9.52
CA ARG A 95 14.16 3.45 -9.31
C ARG A 95 13.29 4.70 -9.36
N ARG A 96 12.32 4.76 -10.29
CA ARG A 96 11.37 5.88 -10.42
C ARG A 96 10.46 6.03 -9.22
N VAL A 97 9.92 4.91 -8.72
CA VAL A 97 9.09 4.92 -7.51
C VAL A 97 9.89 5.46 -6.33
N THR A 98 11.12 4.97 -6.12
CA THR A 98 11.96 5.48 -5.03
C THR A 98 12.24 6.97 -5.18
N ALA A 99 12.59 7.44 -6.37
CA ALA A 99 12.88 8.86 -6.60
C ALA A 99 11.65 9.76 -6.34
N ALA A 100 10.46 9.33 -6.80
CA ALA A 100 9.21 10.05 -6.57
C ALA A 100 8.88 10.11 -5.06
N THR A 101 8.97 8.97 -4.36
CA THR A 101 8.68 8.89 -2.92
C THR A 101 9.66 9.71 -2.10
N THR A 102 10.96 9.73 -2.46
CA THR A 102 11.97 10.53 -1.76
C THR A 102 11.62 12.03 -1.79
N VAL A 103 11.18 12.55 -2.95
CA VAL A 103 10.79 13.96 -3.08
C VAL A 103 9.58 14.30 -2.20
N LEU A 104 8.62 13.39 -2.06
CA LEU A 104 7.46 13.58 -1.18
C LEU A 104 7.89 13.61 0.30
N LEU A 105 8.78 12.70 0.70
CA LEU A 105 9.35 12.68 2.06
C LEU A 105 10.18 13.92 2.36
N ASP A 106 10.97 14.40 1.39
CA ASP A 106 11.78 15.63 1.52
C ASP A 106 10.90 16.89 1.65
N ALA A 107 9.69 16.84 1.14
CA ALA A 107 8.68 17.89 1.30
C ALA A 107 7.93 17.80 2.65
N GLY A 108 8.25 16.84 3.52
CA GLY A 108 7.61 16.65 4.81
C GLY A 108 6.23 15.99 4.73
N LEU A 109 5.89 15.40 3.59
CA LEU A 109 4.59 14.74 3.39
C LEU A 109 4.65 13.28 3.84
N PHE A 110 3.56 12.80 4.43
CA PHE A 110 3.36 11.38 4.70
C PHE A 110 2.92 10.67 3.41
N PRO A 111 3.73 9.77 2.82
CA PRO A 111 3.38 9.14 1.55
C PRO A 111 2.41 7.98 1.75
N ILE A 112 1.35 7.95 0.94
CA ILE A 112 0.45 6.81 0.77
C ILE A 112 0.52 6.39 -0.70
N ALA A 113 0.83 5.10 -0.96
CA ALA A 113 0.85 4.56 -2.31
C ALA A 113 -0.38 3.70 -2.60
N ILE A 114 -0.92 3.85 -3.81
CA ILE A 114 -1.93 2.93 -4.34
C ILE A 114 -1.28 2.18 -5.50
N GLY A 115 -1.13 0.89 -5.33
CA GLY A 115 -0.32 0.10 -6.23
C GLY A 115 -1.07 -0.70 -7.25
N GLY A 116 -0.24 -1.16 -8.17
CA GLY A 116 -0.30 -2.33 -8.98
C GLY A 116 0.16 -3.55 -8.18
N GLY A 117 1.20 -4.25 -8.69
CA GLY A 117 1.74 -5.43 -8.01
C GLY A 117 2.44 -5.12 -6.70
N HIS A 118 2.44 -6.10 -5.79
CA HIS A 118 3.02 -5.93 -4.45
C HIS A 118 4.54 -5.70 -4.45
N ASP A 119 5.26 -6.06 -5.52
CA ASP A 119 6.69 -5.72 -5.68
C ASP A 119 6.98 -4.23 -5.56
N LEU A 120 6.00 -3.37 -5.85
CA LEU A 120 6.13 -1.91 -5.80
C LEU A 120 6.27 -1.38 -4.36
N THR A 121 5.88 -2.15 -3.35
CA THR A 121 6.18 -1.87 -1.94
C THR A 121 7.68 -1.76 -1.69
N PHE A 122 8.50 -2.61 -2.35
CA PHE A 122 9.95 -2.54 -2.17
C PHE A 122 10.54 -1.16 -2.49
N PRO A 123 10.37 -0.60 -3.71
CA PRO A 123 10.94 0.71 -4.02
C PRO A 123 10.29 1.86 -3.26
N PHE A 124 9.02 1.76 -2.90
CA PHE A 124 8.31 2.74 -2.09
C PHE A 124 8.89 2.81 -0.67
N VAL A 125 8.98 1.67 0.01
CA VAL A 125 9.54 1.58 1.37
C VAL A 125 11.06 1.81 1.38
N ARG A 126 11.79 1.50 0.29
CA ARG A 126 13.23 1.81 0.16
C ARG A 126 13.52 3.30 0.39
N ALA A 127 12.68 4.19 -0.14
CA ALA A 127 12.84 5.63 0.10
C ALA A 127 12.64 5.99 1.60
N VAL A 128 11.71 5.33 2.27
CA VAL A 128 11.44 5.53 3.71
C VAL A 128 12.61 4.98 4.55
N ALA A 129 13.12 3.79 4.22
CA ALA A 129 14.24 3.16 4.91
C ALA A 129 15.51 3.99 4.85
N GLN A 130 15.74 4.80 3.79
CA GLN A 130 16.86 5.74 3.70
C GLN A 130 16.81 6.83 4.78
N LYS A 131 15.62 7.15 5.29
CA LYS A 131 15.42 8.14 6.37
C LYS A 131 15.28 7.49 7.75
N HIS A 132 14.93 6.23 7.80
CA HIS A 132 14.66 5.46 9.02
C HIS A 132 15.47 4.15 9.03
N PRO A 133 16.77 4.16 9.42
CA PRO A 133 17.70 3.02 9.27
C PRO A 133 17.33 1.76 10.06
N LYS A 134 16.42 1.85 11.05
CA LYS A 134 15.93 0.73 11.86
C LYS A 134 14.46 0.45 11.62
N LEU A 135 13.99 0.74 10.41
CA LEU A 135 12.60 0.53 10.01
C LEU A 135 12.20 -0.94 10.19
N ALA A 136 11.05 -1.18 10.79
CA ALA A 136 10.40 -2.49 10.84
C ALA A 136 9.11 -2.47 10.02
N GLY A 137 8.71 -3.65 9.53
CA GLY A 137 7.52 -3.78 8.69
C GLY A 137 6.35 -4.40 9.43
N LEU A 138 5.20 -3.79 9.30
CA LEU A 138 3.90 -4.38 9.57
C LEU A 138 3.18 -4.52 8.23
N TYR A 139 2.84 -5.75 7.87
CA TYR A 139 2.10 -5.95 6.64
C TYR A 139 0.99 -6.98 6.76
N PHE A 140 -0.02 -6.80 5.94
CA PHE A 140 -1.26 -7.57 5.91
C PHE A 140 -1.34 -8.29 4.57
N ASP A 141 -1.28 -9.62 4.59
CA ASP A 141 -1.13 -10.43 3.39
C ASP A 141 -1.42 -11.90 3.69
N ALA A 142 -1.96 -12.63 2.75
CA ALA A 142 -2.03 -14.09 2.82
C ALA A 142 -0.66 -14.75 2.60
N HIS A 143 0.25 -14.03 1.94
CA HIS A 143 1.55 -14.50 1.48
C HIS A 143 2.71 -13.91 2.28
N LEU A 144 3.86 -14.59 2.26
CA LEU A 144 5.10 -14.10 2.88
C LEU A 144 5.82 -13.06 2.03
N ASP A 145 5.65 -13.11 0.73
CA ASP A 145 6.27 -12.25 -0.27
C ASP A 145 7.78 -12.05 -0.10
N VAL A 146 8.45 -13.19 0.10
CA VAL A 146 9.90 -13.28 0.28
C VAL A 146 10.57 -14.15 -0.80
N ARG A 147 10.02 -14.19 -2.01
CA ARG A 147 10.63 -14.91 -3.15
C ARG A 147 12.00 -14.31 -3.48
N GLU A 148 12.87 -15.12 -4.05
CA GLU A 148 14.19 -14.71 -4.49
C GLU A 148 14.17 -14.10 -5.90
N THR A 149 13.31 -14.63 -6.73
CA THR A 149 13.11 -14.17 -8.11
C THR A 149 12.31 -12.85 -8.16
N ALA A 150 12.62 -12.01 -9.14
CA ALA A 150 11.88 -10.78 -9.40
C ALA A 150 10.40 -11.09 -9.70
N GLY A 151 9.51 -10.33 -9.09
CA GLY A 151 8.07 -10.49 -9.22
C GLY A 151 7.31 -9.92 -8.03
N SER A 152 5.98 -9.95 -8.07
CA SER A 152 5.14 -9.39 -7.00
C SER A 152 5.38 -10.05 -5.63
N GLY A 153 5.84 -11.29 -5.60
CA GLY A 153 6.14 -12.02 -4.36
C GLY A 153 7.54 -11.80 -3.76
N MET A 154 8.27 -10.71 -4.09
CA MET A 154 9.65 -10.54 -3.63
C MET A 154 9.92 -9.34 -2.67
N PRO A 155 8.97 -8.41 -2.42
CA PRO A 155 9.29 -7.12 -1.83
C PRO A 155 9.98 -7.23 -0.48
N PHE A 156 9.49 -8.06 0.41
CA PHE A 156 10.00 -8.11 1.78
C PHE A 156 11.38 -8.78 1.89
N ARG A 157 11.73 -9.73 1.00
CA ARG A 157 13.10 -10.22 0.92
C ARG A 157 14.07 -9.12 0.53
N LYS A 158 13.71 -8.29 -0.44
CA LYS A 158 14.55 -7.16 -0.88
C LYS A 158 14.67 -6.10 0.21
N LEU A 159 13.59 -5.76 0.90
CA LEU A 159 13.63 -4.81 2.02
C LEU A 159 14.59 -5.26 3.12
N VAL A 160 14.58 -6.54 3.49
CA VAL A 160 15.53 -7.08 4.49
C VAL A 160 16.96 -7.04 3.96
N LYS A 161 17.21 -7.52 2.73
CA LYS A 161 18.57 -7.68 2.20
C LYS A 161 19.20 -6.35 1.76
N GLU A 162 18.43 -5.44 1.18
CA GLU A 162 18.97 -4.25 0.51
C GLU A 162 18.70 -2.95 1.29
N CYS A 163 17.72 -2.94 2.20
CA CYS A 163 17.31 -1.73 2.93
C CYS A 163 17.51 -1.83 4.45
N GLY A 164 18.01 -2.97 4.95
CA GLY A 164 18.28 -3.15 6.37
C GLY A 164 17.01 -3.17 7.25
N VAL A 165 15.86 -3.53 6.69
CA VAL A 165 14.62 -3.68 7.48
C VAL A 165 14.85 -4.73 8.56
N SER A 166 14.67 -4.34 9.82
CA SER A 166 15.14 -5.07 10.99
C SER A 166 14.22 -6.22 11.42
N ALA A 167 12.93 -6.10 11.14
CA ALA A 167 11.92 -7.10 11.49
C ALA A 167 10.69 -6.95 10.59
N LEU A 168 10.00 -8.05 10.34
CA LEU A 168 8.77 -8.11 9.57
C LEU A 168 7.68 -8.78 10.39
N HIS A 169 6.52 -8.17 10.45
CA HIS A 169 5.34 -8.66 11.17
C HIS A 169 4.20 -8.83 10.17
N LEU A 170 3.89 -10.08 9.82
CA LEU A 170 2.85 -10.45 8.88
C LEU A 170 1.57 -10.86 9.60
N HIS A 171 0.49 -10.17 9.36
CA HIS A 171 -0.87 -10.53 9.77
C HIS A 171 -1.71 -11.01 8.57
N GLY A 172 -2.55 -12.02 8.79
CA GLY A 172 -3.33 -12.64 7.72
C GLY A 172 -2.67 -13.88 7.09
N PHE A 173 -1.47 -14.25 7.55
CA PHE A 173 -0.69 -15.36 7.03
C PHE A 173 -1.51 -16.64 6.83
N ARG A 174 -1.42 -17.21 5.63
CA ARG A 174 -2.07 -18.48 5.25
C ARG A 174 -1.02 -19.56 5.00
N PRO A 175 -0.88 -20.55 5.91
CA PRO A 175 0.14 -21.59 5.76
C PRO A 175 0.06 -22.38 4.46
N LEU A 176 -1.16 -22.63 3.96
CA LEU A 176 -1.38 -23.50 2.80
C LEU A 176 -1.03 -22.86 1.44
N VAL A 177 -0.86 -21.53 1.39
CA VAL A 177 -0.46 -20.83 0.15
C VAL A 177 1.00 -20.39 0.17
N ASN A 178 1.76 -20.81 1.18
CA ASN A 178 3.16 -20.47 1.36
C ASN A 178 4.07 -21.68 1.39
N SER A 179 5.30 -21.57 0.86
CA SER A 179 6.25 -22.65 0.89
C SER A 179 6.99 -22.75 2.25
N PRO A 180 7.34 -23.99 2.70
CA PRO A 180 8.14 -24.17 3.91
C PRO A 180 9.50 -23.47 3.83
N ALA A 181 10.12 -23.42 2.64
CA ALA A 181 11.40 -22.74 2.42
C ALA A 181 11.32 -21.24 2.64
N HIS A 182 10.24 -20.60 2.15
CA HIS A 182 9.99 -19.15 2.38
C HIS A 182 9.72 -18.87 3.86
N LEU A 183 8.95 -19.71 4.53
CA LEU A 183 8.68 -19.55 5.97
C LEU A 183 9.95 -19.71 6.80
N LYS A 184 10.82 -20.69 6.46
CA LYS A 184 12.12 -20.88 7.12
C LYS A 184 13.01 -19.66 6.93
N TRP A 185 13.09 -19.12 5.70
CA TRP A 185 13.84 -17.90 5.41
C TRP A 185 13.31 -16.71 6.20
N PHE A 186 12.01 -16.50 6.18
CA PHE A 186 11.32 -15.41 6.86
C PHE A 186 11.63 -15.38 8.37
N ARG A 187 11.45 -16.52 9.04
CA ARG A 187 11.74 -16.68 10.48
C ARG A 187 13.22 -16.48 10.80
N LYS A 188 14.12 -17.01 9.96
CA LYS A 188 15.58 -16.84 10.11
C LYS A 188 15.99 -15.35 10.09
N HIS A 189 15.24 -14.51 9.39
CA HIS A 189 15.51 -13.07 9.26
C HIS A 189 14.61 -12.22 10.18
N GLY A 190 14.14 -12.76 11.30
CA GLY A 190 13.40 -12.02 12.32
C GLY A 190 11.91 -11.83 12.00
N GLY A 191 11.40 -12.45 10.94
CA GLY A 191 10.01 -12.38 10.56
C GLY A 191 9.08 -13.14 11.53
N LYS A 192 7.94 -12.54 11.84
CA LYS A 192 6.88 -13.10 12.69
C LYS A 192 5.57 -13.16 11.92
N THR A 193 4.90 -14.30 11.99
CA THR A 193 3.58 -14.52 11.36
C THR A 193 2.50 -14.61 12.43
N TYR A 194 1.38 -13.98 12.16
CA TYR A 194 0.21 -13.98 13.03
C TYR A 194 -1.00 -14.48 12.25
N ALA A 195 -1.47 -15.68 12.58
CA ALA A 195 -2.73 -16.23 12.06
C ALA A 195 -3.91 -15.80 12.93
N ASP A 196 -3.66 -15.52 14.20
CA ASP A 196 -4.66 -15.01 15.13
C ASP A 196 -4.86 -13.51 14.91
N TRP A 197 -6.03 -13.17 14.42
CA TRP A 197 -6.44 -11.80 14.11
C TRP A 197 -7.24 -11.12 15.22
N THR A 198 -7.48 -11.80 16.33
CA THR A 198 -8.34 -11.30 17.40
C THR A 198 -7.66 -10.25 18.29
N ARG A 199 -6.32 -10.25 18.31
CA ARG A 199 -5.53 -9.34 19.13
C ARG A 199 -4.92 -8.21 18.33
N LEU A 200 -5.49 -7.01 18.46
CA LEU A 200 -4.91 -5.79 17.89
C LEU A 200 -3.70 -5.33 18.74
N ALA A 201 -2.51 -5.51 18.21
CA ALA A 201 -1.28 -5.01 18.82
C ALA A 201 -0.22 -4.72 17.76
N LEU A 202 0.14 -3.45 17.59
CA LEU A 202 1.21 -3.07 16.67
C LEU A 202 2.58 -3.50 17.24
N PRO A 203 3.56 -3.81 16.36
CA PRO A 203 4.90 -4.22 16.78
C PRO A 203 5.58 -3.17 17.68
N ARG A 204 6.39 -3.64 18.62
CA ARG A 204 7.25 -2.76 19.42
C ARG A 204 8.51 -2.43 18.61
N ALA A 205 8.41 -1.41 17.76
CA ALA A 205 9.53 -0.86 17.00
C ALA A 205 9.47 0.66 17.08
N ARG A 206 10.60 1.33 16.85
CA ARG A 206 10.67 2.79 16.88
C ARG A 206 10.04 3.40 15.63
N ASP A 207 10.30 2.80 14.48
CA ASP A 207 9.87 3.27 13.16
C ASP A 207 9.22 2.11 12.41
N LEU A 208 8.04 2.35 11.82
CA LEU A 208 7.25 1.36 11.11
C LEU A 208 6.91 1.81 9.69
N PHE A 209 6.93 0.89 8.75
CA PHE A 209 6.14 1.01 7.54
C PHE A 209 4.93 0.07 7.61
N VAL A 210 3.87 0.42 6.90
CA VAL A 210 2.68 -0.41 6.79
C VAL A 210 2.40 -0.69 5.32
N SER A 211 2.26 -1.98 4.98
CA SER A 211 1.85 -2.42 3.64
C SER A 211 0.60 -3.29 3.75
N PHE A 212 -0.38 -3.02 2.91
CA PHE A 212 -1.63 -3.74 2.89
C PHE A 212 -1.87 -4.34 1.50
N ASP A 213 -1.67 -5.65 1.38
CA ASP A 213 -2.14 -6.39 0.22
C ASP A 213 -3.64 -6.63 0.34
N LEU A 214 -4.38 -6.24 -0.69
CA LEU A 214 -5.83 -6.44 -0.71
C LEU A 214 -6.22 -7.92 -0.77
N ASP A 215 -5.27 -8.82 -1.08
CA ASP A 215 -5.52 -10.26 -1.07
C ASP A 215 -5.53 -10.90 0.32
N VAL A 216 -5.20 -10.15 1.38
CA VAL A 216 -5.47 -10.58 2.76
C VAL A 216 -6.97 -10.71 3.02
N LEU A 217 -7.78 -9.97 2.26
CA LEU A 217 -9.24 -10.00 2.37
C LEU A 217 -9.80 -11.27 1.75
N ASP A 218 -10.93 -11.71 2.27
CA ASP A 218 -11.68 -12.82 1.68
C ASP A 218 -12.12 -12.47 0.25
N ALA A 219 -11.98 -13.43 -0.66
CA ALA A 219 -12.33 -13.29 -2.07
C ALA A 219 -13.81 -12.92 -2.30
N ALA A 220 -14.70 -13.22 -1.35
CA ALA A 220 -16.10 -12.81 -1.40
C ALA A 220 -16.24 -11.26 -1.25
N TYR A 221 -15.33 -10.62 -0.52
CA TYR A 221 -15.28 -9.16 -0.37
C TYR A 221 -14.42 -8.52 -1.47
N ALA A 222 -13.21 -9.06 -1.71
CA ALA A 222 -12.22 -8.47 -2.59
C ALA A 222 -11.82 -9.42 -3.74
N PRO A 223 -12.68 -9.61 -4.76
CA PRO A 223 -12.37 -10.46 -5.92
C PRO A 223 -11.35 -9.83 -6.87
N GLY A 224 -11.18 -8.50 -6.82
CA GLY A 224 -10.30 -7.72 -7.68
C GLY A 224 -8.85 -7.70 -7.21
N VAL A 225 -8.22 -8.87 -7.09
CA VAL A 225 -6.83 -9.06 -6.69
C VAL A 225 -6.12 -10.08 -7.59
N SER A 226 -4.80 -10.16 -7.53
CA SER A 226 -4.02 -11.10 -8.36
C SER A 226 -4.14 -12.54 -7.89
N ALA A 227 -4.24 -12.78 -6.59
CA ALA A 227 -4.46 -14.09 -5.98
C ALA A 227 -5.72 -14.07 -5.10
N LEU A 228 -6.64 -15.01 -5.30
CA LEU A 228 -7.85 -15.09 -4.50
C LEU A 228 -7.58 -15.80 -3.17
N ASN A 229 -8.04 -15.23 -2.08
CA ASN A 229 -7.89 -15.77 -0.74
C ASN A 229 -9.25 -16.23 -0.19
N PRO A 230 -9.57 -17.52 -0.22
CA PRO A 230 -10.75 -18.04 0.48
C PRO A 230 -10.51 -18.02 2.00
N ALA A 231 -11.54 -17.68 2.76
CA ALA A 231 -11.46 -17.51 4.21
C ALA A 231 -10.44 -16.45 4.67
N GLY A 232 -10.29 -15.37 3.90
CA GLY A 232 -9.52 -14.19 4.26
C GLY A 232 -10.19 -13.31 5.33
N TRP A 233 -9.67 -12.13 5.54
CA TRP A 233 -10.23 -11.16 6.47
C TRP A 233 -11.53 -10.55 5.93
N ASN A 234 -12.44 -10.21 6.84
CA ASN A 234 -13.52 -9.30 6.52
C ASN A 234 -13.06 -7.83 6.55
N VAL A 235 -13.85 -6.96 5.93
CA VAL A 235 -13.52 -5.54 5.79
C VAL A 235 -13.51 -4.81 7.14
N SER A 236 -14.34 -5.20 8.10
CA SER A 236 -14.40 -4.57 9.42
C SER A 236 -13.11 -4.81 10.21
N LEU A 237 -12.59 -6.05 10.18
CA LEU A 237 -11.31 -6.37 10.81
C LEU A 237 -10.16 -5.58 10.16
N ALA A 238 -10.11 -5.55 8.83
CA ALA A 238 -9.13 -4.78 8.10
C ALA A 238 -9.20 -3.28 8.45
N GLY A 239 -10.40 -2.72 8.53
CA GLY A 239 -10.61 -1.33 8.93
C GLY A 239 -10.09 -1.03 10.34
N THR A 240 -10.32 -1.94 11.29
CA THR A 240 -9.82 -1.79 12.67
C THR A 240 -8.28 -1.70 12.71
N TRP A 241 -7.59 -2.59 11.99
CA TRP A 241 -6.13 -2.57 11.91
C TRP A 241 -5.60 -1.33 11.19
N VAL A 242 -6.20 -0.99 10.05
CA VAL A 242 -5.79 0.17 9.25
C VAL A 242 -5.98 1.48 10.03
N ARG A 243 -7.08 1.61 10.79
CA ARG A 243 -7.28 2.76 11.67
C ARG A 243 -6.19 2.86 12.72
N ALA A 244 -5.89 1.77 13.44
CA ALA A 244 -4.84 1.74 14.45
C ALA A 244 -3.45 2.08 13.85
N CYS A 245 -3.15 1.62 12.63
CA CYS A 245 -1.94 2.02 11.92
C CYS A 245 -1.93 3.51 11.59
N GLY A 246 -3.07 4.09 11.25
CA GLY A 246 -3.20 5.53 11.03
C GLY A 246 -2.93 6.34 12.30
N GLU A 247 -3.40 5.88 13.46
CA GLU A 247 -3.24 6.55 14.76
C GLU A 247 -1.78 6.54 15.26
N ASP A 248 -0.99 5.56 14.86
CA ASP A 248 0.36 5.37 15.39
C ASP A 248 1.39 6.27 14.70
N ARG A 249 2.01 7.19 15.45
CA ARG A 249 3.05 8.12 14.93
C ARG A 249 4.34 7.44 14.47
N ARG A 250 4.58 6.21 14.86
CA ARG A 250 5.73 5.41 14.43
C ARG A 250 5.61 4.93 13.00
N VAL A 251 4.40 4.97 12.43
CA VAL A 251 4.15 4.64 11.02
C VAL A 251 4.55 5.82 10.14
N HIS A 252 5.43 5.58 9.18
CA HIS A 252 6.01 6.61 8.30
C HIS A 252 5.52 6.55 6.85
N CYS A 253 4.89 5.46 6.45
CA CYS A 253 4.21 5.33 5.16
C CYS A 253 3.15 4.23 5.21
N PHE A 254 2.24 4.28 4.24
CA PHE A 254 1.21 3.28 4.05
C PHE A 254 1.05 2.96 2.57
N ASP A 255 0.86 1.71 2.22
CA ASP A 255 0.46 1.35 0.86
C ASP A 255 -0.70 0.36 0.82
N LEU A 256 -1.46 0.44 -0.27
CA LEU A 256 -2.53 -0.48 -0.65
C LEU A 256 -2.17 -1.08 -2.01
N MET A 257 -1.89 -2.38 -2.05
CA MET A 257 -1.37 -3.08 -3.22
C MET A 257 -2.36 -4.12 -3.77
N GLU A 258 -2.07 -4.61 -4.97
CA GLU A 258 -2.80 -5.68 -5.67
C GLU A 258 -4.24 -5.35 -6.09
N LEU A 259 -4.64 -4.06 -6.11
CA LEU A 259 -5.94 -3.68 -6.67
C LEU A 259 -5.99 -3.97 -8.18
N ASN A 260 -6.77 -4.98 -8.55
CA ASN A 260 -6.90 -5.44 -9.93
C ASN A 260 -8.31 -5.21 -10.49
N PRO A 261 -8.58 -4.05 -11.12
CA PRO A 261 -9.92 -3.70 -11.61
C PRO A 261 -10.43 -4.61 -12.74
N ARG A 262 -9.56 -5.36 -13.41
CA ARG A 262 -9.97 -6.32 -14.45
C ARG A 262 -10.81 -7.46 -13.88
N PHE A 263 -10.61 -7.80 -12.61
CA PHE A 263 -11.32 -8.86 -11.91
C PHE A 263 -12.20 -8.33 -10.77
N ASP A 264 -12.49 -7.03 -10.79
CA ASP A 264 -13.29 -6.34 -9.77
C ASP A 264 -14.67 -5.96 -10.33
N PRO A 265 -15.62 -6.90 -10.39
CA PRO A 265 -16.96 -6.61 -10.87
C PRO A 265 -17.58 -5.51 -10.00
N GLU A 266 -18.20 -4.52 -10.64
CA GLU A 266 -18.85 -3.39 -9.99
C GLU A 266 -17.93 -2.49 -9.15
N GLY A 267 -16.61 -2.68 -9.19
CA GLY A 267 -15.64 -1.91 -8.42
C GLY A 267 -15.72 -2.15 -6.91
N ARG A 268 -16.06 -3.36 -6.49
CA ARG A 268 -16.21 -3.74 -5.08
C ARG A 268 -14.90 -3.60 -4.32
N THR A 269 -13.82 -4.19 -4.85
CA THR A 269 -12.48 -4.13 -4.27
C THR A 269 -11.94 -2.71 -4.26
N ALA A 270 -12.17 -1.95 -5.35
CA ALA A 270 -11.78 -0.55 -5.42
C ALA A 270 -12.49 0.31 -4.37
N ARG A 271 -13.77 0.03 -4.07
CA ARG A 271 -14.50 0.70 -2.98
C ARG A 271 -13.92 0.36 -1.62
N ILE A 272 -13.53 -0.90 -1.40
CA ILE A 272 -12.86 -1.30 -0.15
C ILE A 272 -11.52 -0.58 -0.01
N ALA A 273 -10.71 -0.52 -1.05
CA ALA A 273 -9.44 0.22 -1.03
C ALA A 273 -9.66 1.71 -0.69
N ALA A 274 -10.65 2.36 -1.28
CA ALA A 274 -11.01 3.74 -0.95
C ALA A 274 -11.52 3.88 0.49
N HIS A 275 -12.30 2.93 1.01
CA HIS A 275 -12.73 2.90 2.39
C HIS A 275 -11.54 2.75 3.36
N LEU A 276 -10.63 1.82 3.10
CA LEU A 276 -9.44 1.63 3.94
C LEU A 276 -8.52 2.87 3.93
N PHE A 277 -8.37 3.53 2.77
CA PHE A 277 -7.65 4.80 2.68
C PHE A 277 -8.27 5.86 3.60
N LEU A 278 -9.59 6.08 3.52
CA LEU A 278 -10.29 7.05 4.38
C LEU A 278 -10.23 6.66 5.86
N THR A 279 -10.27 5.36 6.16
CA THR A 279 -10.10 4.83 7.52
C THR A 279 -8.70 5.12 8.06
N PHE A 280 -7.67 4.96 7.24
CA PHE A 280 -6.30 5.35 7.61
C PHE A 280 -6.21 6.86 7.87
N LEU A 281 -6.78 7.70 6.99
CA LEU A 281 -6.79 9.15 7.19
C LEU A 281 -7.52 9.55 8.47
N SER A 282 -8.61 8.87 8.80
CA SER A 282 -9.34 9.10 10.06
C SER A 282 -8.49 8.77 11.28
N GLY A 283 -7.72 7.67 11.24
CA GLY A 283 -6.73 7.36 12.27
C GLY A 283 -5.60 8.40 12.31
N PHE A 284 -5.08 8.79 11.15
CA PHE A 284 -4.01 9.80 11.06
C PHE A 284 -4.42 11.16 11.65
N ALA A 285 -5.66 11.58 11.43
CA ALA A 285 -6.22 12.81 12.03
C ALA A 285 -6.29 12.76 13.56
N SER A 286 -6.36 11.55 14.14
CA SER A 286 -6.41 11.35 15.59
C SER A 286 -5.02 11.24 16.23
N ARG A 287 -3.94 11.43 15.49
CA ARG A 287 -2.56 11.40 16.04
C ARG A 287 -2.40 12.50 17.08
N PRO A 288 -1.94 12.15 18.30
CA PRO A 288 -1.77 13.10 19.40
C PRO A 288 -0.71 14.16 19.11
#